data_e93dfbcb31bd337d21e63643bae890d3
#
_entry.id   e93dfbcb31bd337d21e63643bae890d3
#
_cell.length_a   1.000
_cell.length_b   1.000
_cell.length_c   1.000
_cell.angle_alpha   90.00
_cell.angle_beta   90.00
_cell.angle_gamma   90.00
#
_symmetry.space_group_name_H-M   'P 1'
#
loop_
_entity.id
_entity.type
_entity.pdbx_description
1 polymer ?
#
loop_
_entity_poly.entity_id
_entity_poly.type
_entity_poly.pdbx_seq_one_letter_code
_entity_poly.pdbx_strand_id
1 'polypeptide(L)'
;MNSGNKVYIWEQDDWPHWRFDSVRLDGLLDQVRRSQERLLDRMHGIGVGLRDQANLRILTEDVLKSSEIEGEHLNPDSVRSSIARRLGVEIGALVPADRHVDGVVDMVLDATQNYRKNLTAERLFGWHAALFPTGYSGLTRIRIGAWRDDATGPMQVVSGPQGRQKVHYEAPPANRLDIEIADFLLWFNVDQQADPVIRAGLAHLWFVTVHPFDDGNGRIARAIGDMALTRAEQSTQRFYSLSAQIQRERKNYYDMLERTQKGTLEVTDWLEWFLGCLLRAIQGTEETLAVVLAKAEFWKNWAGIPMNERQIKLLNRLLDGFEGKLTSSKWASIAKCSPDTALRDITDLLDRGVLIRSGAGGRSTCYELKPQV
;
A
#
# COMPACT_ATOMS: atom_id res chain seq x y z
N MET A 1 -46.15 -1.11 -15.35
CA MET A 1 -44.77 -0.76 -15.02
C MET A 1 -44.22 -1.94 -14.26
N ASN A 2 -43.35 -2.77 -14.91
CA ASN A 2 -42.76 -3.92 -14.23
C ASN A 2 -41.77 -3.41 -13.18
N SER A 3 -42.12 -3.46 -11.91
CA SER A 3 -41.16 -3.39 -10.81
C SER A 3 -40.34 -4.69 -10.81
N GLY A 4 -39.43 -4.83 -11.76
CA GLY A 4 -38.42 -5.87 -11.69
C GLY A 4 -37.70 -5.71 -10.35
N ASN A 5 -37.49 -6.81 -9.64
CA ASN A 5 -36.79 -6.82 -8.36
C ASN A 5 -35.37 -6.31 -8.63
N LYS A 6 -35.07 -5.04 -8.22
CA LYS A 6 -33.75 -4.43 -8.39
C LYS A 6 -32.75 -5.22 -7.54
N VAL A 7 -31.85 -5.91 -8.20
CA VAL A 7 -30.91 -6.83 -7.55
C VAL A 7 -29.64 -6.12 -7.12
N TYR A 8 -29.20 -5.12 -7.91
CA TYR A 8 -27.93 -4.44 -7.68
C TYR A 8 -28.11 -2.98 -7.29
N ILE A 9 -27.16 -2.46 -6.54
CA ILE A 9 -27.18 -1.09 -6.00
C ILE A 9 -27.27 -0.03 -7.10
N TRP A 10 -26.64 -0.23 -8.26
CA TRP A 10 -26.67 0.67 -9.39
C TRP A 10 -28.02 0.70 -10.14
N GLU A 11 -28.90 -0.26 -9.86
CA GLU A 11 -30.27 -0.29 -10.41
C GLU A 11 -31.26 0.55 -9.59
N GLN A 12 -30.84 1.06 -8.43
CA GLN A 12 -31.69 1.90 -7.58
C GLN A 12 -31.98 3.24 -8.26
N ASP A 13 -33.20 3.78 -8.06
CA ASP A 13 -33.65 5.03 -8.72
C ASP A 13 -32.81 6.24 -8.33
N ASP A 14 -32.32 6.26 -7.09
CA ASP A 14 -31.52 7.34 -6.53
C ASP A 14 -30.00 7.13 -6.73
N TRP A 15 -29.57 6.13 -7.51
CA TRP A 15 -28.14 5.92 -7.80
C TRP A 15 -27.54 7.14 -8.50
N PRO A 16 -26.37 7.62 -8.08
CA PRO A 16 -25.45 7.17 -7.02
C PRO A 16 -25.52 8.00 -5.72
N HIS A 17 -26.71 8.40 -5.28
CA HIS A 17 -26.88 9.22 -4.08
C HIS A 17 -26.77 8.36 -2.80
N TRP A 18 -25.55 8.26 -2.29
CA TRP A 18 -25.21 7.46 -1.11
C TRP A 18 -25.88 8.00 0.16
N ARG A 19 -26.35 7.09 1.00
CA ARG A 19 -26.86 7.40 2.35
C ARG A 19 -26.05 6.62 3.37
N PHE A 20 -25.73 7.23 4.48
CA PHE A 20 -25.06 6.59 5.62
C PHE A 20 -25.40 7.32 6.92
N ASP A 21 -25.35 6.56 8.02
CA ASP A 21 -25.53 7.07 9.38
C ASP A 21 -24.22 7.65 9.91
N SER A 22 -24.07 8.97 9.84
CA SER A 22 -22.87 9.67 10.31
C SER A 22 -22.66 9.49 11.81
N VAL A 23 -23.73 9.47 12.61
CA VAL A 23 -23.65 9.31 14.07
C VAL A 23 -23.03 7.96 14.45
N ARG A 24 -23.41 6.89 13.73
CA ARG A 24 -22.82 5.56 13.91
C ARG A 24 -21.33 5.53 13.55
N LEU A 25 -20.90 6.32 12.58
CA LEU A 25 -19.52 6.35 12.09
C LEU A 25 -18.60 7.30 12.86
N ASP A 26 -19.14 8.34 13.50
CA ASP A 26 -18.36 9.44 14.12
C ASP A 26 -17.26 8.93 15.07
N GLY A 27 -17.60 8.04 15.99
CA GLY A 27 -16.62 7.51 16.96
C GLY A 27 -15.47 6.75 16.33
N LEU A 28 -15.73 6.00 15.25
CA LEU A 28 -14.70 5.26 14.52
C LEU A 28 -13.87 6.18 13.63
N LEU A 29 -14.51 7.16 12.99
CA LEU A 29 -13.84 8.18 12.18
C LEU A 29 -12.85 9.01 13.03
N ASP A 30 -13.26 9.40 14.22
CA ASP A 30 -12.39 10.08 15.19
C ASP A 30 -11.18 9.22 15.62
N GLN A 31 -11.37 7.93 15.79
CA GLN A 31 -10.26 7.02 16.10
C GLN A 31 -9.27 6.94 14.93
N VAL A 32 -9.77 6.85 13.70
CA VAL A 32 -8.94 6.86 12.48
C VAL A 32 -8.11 8.13 12.42
N ARG A 33 -8.74 9.30 12.52
CA ARG A 33 -8.05 10.60 12.45
C ARG A 33 -6.95 10.73 13.51
N ARG A 34 -7.28 10.46 14.78
CA ARG A 34 -6.28 10.49 15.87
C ARG A 34 -5.13 9.52 15.65
N SER A 35 -5.39 8.36 15.04
CA SER A 35 -4.34 7.39 14.74
C SER A 35 -3.48 7.84 13.56
N GLN A 36 -4.06 8.45 12.52
CA GLN A 36 -3.31 9.06 11.42
C GLN A 36 -2.42 10.21 11.91
N GLU A 37 -2.96 11.14 12.67
CA GLU A 37 -2.20 12.27 13.25
C GLU A 37 -1.01 11.78 14.08
N ARG A 38 -1.24 10.85 15.02
CA ARG A 38 -0.16 10.28 15.85
C ARG A 38 0.92 9.60 15.02
N LEU A 39 0.54 8.85 13.97
CA LEU A 39 1.50 8.19 13.09
C LEU A 39 2.31 9.23 12.30
N LEU A 40 1.67 10.23 11.72
CA LEU A 40 2.33 11.31 10.97
C LEU A 40 3.29 12.10 11.85
N ASP A 41 2.87 12.49 13.06
CA ASP A 41 3.72 13.22 14.02
C ASP A 41 4.96 12.40 14.40
N ARG A 42 4.77 11.10 14.66
CA ARG A 42 5.87 10.20 14.97
C ARG A 42 6.85 10.08 13.80
N MET A 43 6.34 10.01 12.58
CA MET A 43 7.16 9.93 11.37
C MET A 43 7.85 11.26 11.05
N HIS A 44 7.25 12.40 11.36
CA HIS A 44 7.92 13.70 11.25
C HIS A 44 9.06 13.86 12.25
N GLY A 45 8.98 13.20 13.40
CA GLY A 45 10.03 13.21 14.44
C GLY A 45 11.31 12.43 14.09
N ILE A 46 11.31 11.61 13.01
CA ILE A 46 12.49 10.87 12.56
C ILE A 46 13.19 11.59 11.40
N GLY A 47 14.50 11.32 11.23
CA GLY A 47 15.30 11.95 10.15
C GLY A 47 14.77 11.60 8.74
N VAL A 48 14.99 12.51 7.77
CA VAL A 48 14.50 12.41 6.39
C VAL A 48 14.82 11.05 5.76
N GLY A 49 16.07 10.59 5.83
CA GLY A 49 16.47 9.31 5.23
C GLY A 49 15.75 8.09 5.81
N LEU A 50 15.43 8.09 7.12
CA LEU A 50 14.65 7.00 7.73
C LEU A 50 13.18 7.07 7.36
N ARG A 51 12.65 8.27 7.22
CA ARG A 51 11.30 8.52 6.73
C ARG A 51 11.11 8.04 5.29
N ASP A 52 12.09 8.30 4.43
CA ASP A 52 12.08 7.81 3.05
C ASP A 52 12.18 6.29 2.98
N GLN A 53 12.97 5.65 3.85
CA GLN A 53 13.03 4.20 3.97
C GLN A 53 11.70 3.61 4.46
N ALA A 54 11.03 4.25 5.42
CA ALA A 54 9.71 3.86 5.89
C ALA A 54 8.67 3.95 4.77
N ASN A 55 8.62 5.08 4.07
CA ASN A 55 7.73 5.28 2.92
C ASN A 55 7.98 4.25 1.81
N LEU A 56 9.25 4.00 1.45
CA LEU A 56 9.62 2.97 0.49
C LEU A 56 9.12 1.58 0.91
N ARG A 57 9.28 1.22 2.19
CA ARG A 57 8.83 -0.07 2.71
C ARG A 57 7.31 -0.23 2.62
N ILE A 58 6.57 0.78 3.04
CA ILE A 58 5.10 0.78 3.00
C ILE A 58 4.57 0.73 1.56
N LEU A 59 5.11 1.55 0.66
CA LEU A 59 4.71 1.52 -0.75
C LEU A 59 5.03 0.17 -1.41
N THR A 60 6.16 -0.45 -1.06
CA THR A 60 6.50 -1.79 -1.53
C THR A 60 5.47 -2.81 -1.06
N GLU A 61 5.11 -2.79 0.22
CA GLU A 61 4.08 -3.67 0.78
C GLU A 61 2.72 -3.43 0.11
N ASP A 62 2.33 -2.18 -0.11
CA ASP A 62 1.04 -1.82 -0.71
C ASP A 62 0.92 -2.35 -2.15
N VAL A 63 1.95 -2.15 -2.98
CA VAL A 63 2.00 -2.69 -4.36
C VAL A 63 1.90 -4.21 -4.37
N LEU A 64 2.69 -4.89 -3.53
CA LEU A 64 2.69 -6.35 -3.45
C LEU A 64 1.32 -6.87 -3.02
N LYS A 65 0.76 -6.32 -1.96
CA LYS A 65 -0.50 -6.80 -1.39
C LYS A 65 -1.70 -6.46 -2.25
N SER A 66 -1.69 -5.31 -2.93
CA SER A 66 -2.72 -4.97 -3.91
C SER A 66 -2.76 -5.99 -5.07
N SER A 67 -1.61 -6.45 -5.55
CA SER A 67 -1.53 -7.50 -6.58
C SER A 67 -1.92 -8.87 -6.04
N GLU A 68 -1.50 -9.22 -4.81
CA GLU A 68 -1.85 -10.50 -4.17
C GLU A 68 -3.37 -10.66 -3.92
N ILE A 69 -4.11 -9.57 -3.67
CA ILE A 69 -5.58 -9.59 -3.54
C ILE A 69 -6.20 -10.17 -4.82
N GLU A 70 -5.65 -9.84 -5.98
CA GLU A 70 -6.10 -10.34 -7.29
C GLU A 70 -5.46 -11.69 -7.68
N GLY A 71 -4.67 -12.28 -6.79
CA GLY A 71 -4.01 -13.57 -7.02
C GLY A 71 -2.70 -13.49 -7.79
N GLU A 72 -2.13 -12.29 -7.94
CA GLU A 72 -0.88 -12.04 -8.64
C GLU A 72 0.28 -11.84 -7.65
N HIS A 73 1.40 -12.53 -7.88
CA HIS A 73 2.58 -12.47 -7.04
C HIS A 73 3.73 -11.77 -7.76
N LEU A 74 4.04 -10.55 -7.35
CA LEU A 74 5.17 -9.78 -7.87
C LEU A 74 6.45 -10.10 -7.08
N ASN A 75 7.62 -9.94 -7.73
CA ASN A 75 8.90 -10.09 -7.04
C ASN A 75 9.17 -8.88 -6.12
N PRO A 76 9.34 -9.09 -4.79
CA PRO A 76 9.50 -8.00 -3.83
C PRO A 76 10.71 -7.11 -4.09
N ASP A 77 11.85 -7.70 -4.50
CA ASP A 77 13.08 -6.93 -4.74
C ASP A 77 12.96 -6.06 -5.99
N SER A 78 12.27 -6.56 -7.03
CA SER A 78 11.97 -5.80 -8.25
C SER A 78 11.02 -4.63 -7.97
N VAL A 79 9.96 -4.84 -7.19
CA VAL A 79 9.03 -3.79 -6.75
C VAL A 79 9.76 -2.74 -5.94
N ARG A 80 10.51 -3.16 -4.91
CA ARG A 80 11.29 -2.24 -4.06
C ARG A 80 12.28 -1.41 -4.87
N SER A 81 13.00 -2.04 -5.80
CA SER A 81 13.97 -1.36 -6.66
C SER A 81 13.32 -0.38 -7.63
N SER A 82 12.15 -0.73 -8.16
CA SER A 82 11.36 0.14 -9.05
C SER A 82 10.89 1.39 -8.33
N ILE A 83 10.33 1.25 -7.11
CA ILE A 83 9.89 2.38 -6.28
C ILE A 83 11.08 3.25 -5.87
N ALA A 84 12.17 2.64 -5.36
CA ALA A 84 13.35 3.36 -4.90
C ALA A 84 13.96 4.25 -5.99
N ARG A 85 14.03 3.74 -7.23
CA ARG A 85 14.52 4.49 -8.40
C ARG A 85 13.67 5.75 -8.67
N ARG A 86 12.35 5.62 -8.59
CA ARG A 86 11.42 6.72 -8.86
C ARG A 86 11.37 7.78 -7.76
N LEU A 87 11.59 7.34 -6.52
CA LEU A 87 11.63 8.24 -5.36
C LEU A 87 13.04 8.82 -5.09
N GLY A 88 14.07 8.35 -5.80
CA GLY A 88 15.46 8.77 -5.55
C GLY A 88 16.02 8.26 -4.21
N VAL A 89 15.50 7.14 -3.69
CA VAL A 89 15.94 6.54 -2.43
C VAL A 89 17.08 5.56 -2.70
N GLU A 90 18.23 5.76 -2.05
CA GLU A 90 19.36 4.85 -2.16
C GLU A 90 19.13 3.56 -1.34
N ILE A 91 19.16 2.41 -2.01
CA ILE A 91 18.97 1.09 -1.39
C ILE A 91 20.13 0.10 -1.63
N GLY A 92 21.23 0.56 -2.20
CA GLY A 92 22.33 -0.28 -2.62
C GLY A 92 22.13 -0.89 -4.01
N ALA A 93 22.27 -2.20 -4.17
CA ALA A 93 22.08 -2.86 -5.46
C ALA A 93 20.61 -2.86 -5.89
N LEU A 94 20.34 -2.38 -7.11
CA LEU A 94 19.01 -2.40 -7.72
C LEU A 94 18.82 -3.71 -8.51
N VAL A 95 17.64 -4.31 -8.35
CA VAL A 95 17.20 -5.46 -9.16
C VAL A 95 16.39 -4.91 -10.35
N PRO A 96 16.59 -5.45 -11.56
CA PRO A 96 15.77 -5.08 -12.70
C PRO A 96 14.28 -5.38 -12.44
N ALA A 97 13.41 -4.49 -12.86
CA ALA A 97 11.98 -4.70 -12.89
C ALA A 97 11.52 -4.90 -14.34
N ASP A 98 10.57 -5.79 -14.55
CA ASP A 98 9.90 -5.92 -15.84
C ASP A 98 8.83 -4.81 -16.02
N ARG A 99 8.30 -4.71 -17.24
CA ARG A 99 7.31 -3.66 -17.57
C ARG A 99 6.03 -3.76 -16.76
N HIS A 100 5.66 -4.96 -16.33
CA HIS A 100 4.45 -5.16 -15.54
C HIS A 100 4.63 -4.65 -14.12
N VAL A 101 5.74 -5.01 -13.46
CA VAL A 101 6.10 -4.46 -12.13
C VAL A 101 6.19 -2.93 -12.19
N ASP A 102 6.90 -2.40 -13.20
CA ASP A 102 7.02 -0.95 -13.40
C ASP A 102 5.65 -0.29 -13.57
N GLY A 103 4.72 -0.90 -14.30
CA GLY A 103 3.38 -0.37 -14.52
C GLY A 103 2.52 -0.32 -13.27
N VAL A 104 2.54 -1.37 -12.43
CA VAL A 104 1.83 -1.35 -11.13
C VAL A 104 2.40 -0.27 -10.21
N VAL A 105 3.73 -0.15 -10.17
CA VAL A 105 4.42 0.89 -9.39
C VAL A 105 4.06 2.29 -9.89
N ASP A 106 4.06 2.51 -11.21
CA ASP A 106 3.71 3.81 -11.82
C ASP A 106 2.29 4.25 -11.45
N MET A 107 1.31 3.33 -11.47
CA MET A 107 -0.06 3.62 -11.07
C MET A 107 -0.14 4.05 -9.60
N VAL A 108 0.47 3.30 -8.68
CA VAL A 108 0.42 3.60 -7.23
C VAL A 108 1.15 4.92 -6.93
N LEU A 109 2.30 5.15 -7.54
CA LEU A 109 3.04 6.40 -7.35
C LEU A 109 2.31 7.58 -7.98
N ASP A 110 1.71 7.43 -9.17
CA ASP A 110 0.93 8.51 -9.74
C ASP A 110 -0.28 8.86 -8.85
N ALA A 111 -0.98 7.88 -8.32
CA ALA A 111 -2.10 8.11 -7.40
C ALA A 111 -1.68 8.87 -6.14
N THR A 112 -0.52 8.54 -5.55
CA THR A 112 -0.06 9.11 -4.27
C THR A 112 0.80 10.36 -4.43
N GLN A 113 1.67 10.44 -5.43
CA GLN A 113 2.54 11.61 -5.65
C GLN A 113 1.82 12.75 -6.39
N ASN A 114 0.93 12.40 -7.32
CA ASN A 114 0.14 13.34 -8.10
C ASN A 114 -1.31 13.50 -7.59
N TYR A 115 -1.55 13.27 -6.30
CA TYR A 115 -2.88 13.25 -5.69
C TYR A 115 -3.68 14.57 -5.86
N ARG A 116 -2.98 15.71 -6.00
CA ARG A 116 -3.61 17.03 -6.21
C ARG A 116 -4.16 17.23 -7.61
N LYS A 117 -3.64 16.48 -8.60
CA LYS A 117 -4.17 16.54 -9.96
C LYS A 117 -5.54 15.88 -10.03
N ASN A 118 -6.40 16.39 -10.89
CA ASN A 118 -7.70 15.76 -11.12
C ASN A 118 -7.54 14.33 -11.63
N LEU A 119 -8.43 13.44 -11.18
CA LEU A 119 -8.60 12.14 -11.77
C LEU A 119 -9.43 12.33 -13.05
N THR A 120 -8.94 11.84 -14.19
CA THR A 120 -9.59 11.93 -15.49
C THR A 120 -9.70 10.57 -16.15
N ALA A 121 -10.54 10.43 -17.18
CA ALA A 121 -10.64 9.20 -17.97
C ALA A 121 -9.29 8.82 -18.58
N GLU A 122 -8.55 9.79 -19.14
CA GLU A 122 -7.23 9.56 -19.72
C GLU A 122 -6.23 9.06 -18.67
N ARG A 123 -6.30 9.58 -17.45
CA ARG A 123 -5.44 9.11 -16.35
C ARG A 123 -5.76 7.67 -15.96
N LEU A 124 -7.05 7.33 -15.88
CA LEU A 124 -7.51 5.95 -15.65
C LEU A 124 -7.09 5.01 -16.78
N PHE A 125 -7.19 5.45 -18.04
CA PHE A 125 -6.70 4.69 -19.19
C PHE A 125 -5.18 4.47 -19.13
N GLY A 126 -4.41 5.50 -18.71
CA GLY A 126 -2.98 5.38 -18.51
C GLY A 126 -2.63 4.35 -17.43
N TRP A 127 -3.33 4.35 -16.28
CA TRP A 127 -3.16 3.36 -15.23
C TRP A 127 -3.49 1.94 -15.71
N HIS A 128 -4.60 1.80 -16.43
CA HIS A 128 -5.00 0.52 -17.00
C HIS A 128 -3.98 -0.02 -18.02
N ALA A 129 -3.49 0.84 -18.91
CA ALA A 129 -2.45 0.48 -19.88
C ALA A 129 -1.14 0.07 -19.20
N ALA A 130 -0.77 0.74 -18.08
CA ALA A 130 0.40 0.40 -17.30
C ALA A 130 0.27 -0.98 -16.60
N LEU A 131 -0.92 -1.33 -16.12
CA LEU A 131 -1.20 -2.65 -15.53
C LEU A 131 -1.10 -3.79 -16.54
N PHE A 132 -1.41 -3.55 -17.81
CA PHE A 132 -1.49 -4.58 -18.85
C PHE A 132 -0.65 -4.22 -20.08
N PRO A 133 0.68 -4.11 -19.94
CA PRO A 133 1.56 -3.62 -21.03
C PRO A 133 1.60 -4.52 -22.26
N THR A 134 1.11 -5.76 -22.16
CA THR A 134 1.03 -6.72 -23.27
C THR A 134 -0.33 -6.75 -23.95
N GLY A 135 -1.35 -6.13 -23.35
CA GLY A 135 -2.73 -6.22 -23.83
C GLY A 135 -3.46 -7.51 -23.41
N TYR A 136 -2.89 -8.25 -22.44
CA TYR A 136 -3.44 -9.50 -21.95
C TYR A 136 -3.59 -9.50 -20.43
N SER A 137 -4.66 -10.12 -19.95
CA SER A 137 -4.84 -10.58 -18.57
C SER A 137 -4.78 -12.10 -18.58
N GLY A 138 -3.69 -12.66 -18.02
CA GLY A 138 -3.39 -14.07 -18.18
C GLY A 138 -3.30 -14.46 -19.66
N LEU A 139 -4.20 -15.33 -20.12
CA LEU A 139 -4.28 -15.75 -21.52
C LEU A 139 -5.36 -14.99 -22.31
N THR A 140 -6.15 -14.15 -21.68
CA THR A 140 -7.27 -13.43 -22.29
C THR A 140 -6.81 -12.07 -22.79
N ARG A 141 -7.08 -11.79 -24.07
CA ARG A 141 -6.87 -10.45 -24.64
C ARG A 141 -7.93 -9.51 -24.07
N ILE A 142 -7.52 -8.34 -23.60
CA ILE A 142 -8.40 -7.33 -23.03
C ILE A 142 -8.26 -5.99 -23.78
N ARG A 143 -9.24 -5.11 -23.63
CA ARG A 143 -9.19 -3.75 -24.19
C ARG A 143 -8.29 -2.89 -23.30
N ILE A 144 -7.30 -2.27 -23.90
CA ILE A 144 -6.34 -1.40 -23.18
C ILE A 144 -6.66 0.06 -23.41
N GLY A 145 -6.65 0.85 -22.32
CA GLY A 145 -6.84 2.31 -22.41
C GLY A 145 -8.22 2.72 -22.94
N ALA A 146 -9.23 1.91 -22.69
CA ALA A 146 -10.61 2.17 -23.06
C ALA A 146 -11.55 1.45 -22.07
N TRP A 147 -12.79 1.91 -21.97
CA TRP A 147 -13.82 1.20 -21.23
C TRP A 147 -14.14 -0.14 -21.90
N ARG A 148 -14.53 -1.13 -21.10
CA ARG A 148 -15.04 -2.41 -21.60
C ARG A 148 -16.25 -2.23 -22.49
N ASP A 149 -16.55 -3.23 -23.28
CA ASP A 149 -17.84 -3.40 -23.94
C ASP A 149 -18.54 -4.67 -23.42
N ASP A 150 -19.77 -4.90 -23.88
CA ASP A 150 -20.55 -6.09 -23.56
C ASP A 150 -20.58 -7.09 -24.73
N ALA A 151 -19.55 -7.08 -25.60
CA ALA A 151 -19.50 -7.94 -26.78
C ALA A 151 -19.52 -9.44 -26.45
N THR A 152 -19.01 -9.81 -25.27
CA THR A 152 -18.98 -11.20 -24.77
C THR A 152 -20.05 -11.48 -23.71
N GLY A 153 -20.94 -10.53 -23.46
CA GLY A 153 -21.98 -10.59 -22.40
C GLY A 153 -21.73 -9.56 -21.31
N PRO A 154 -22.63 -9.49 -20.30
CA PRO A 154 -22.52 -8.53 -19.20
C PRO A 154 -21.27 -8.76 -18.37
N MET A 155 -20.69 -7.69 -17.84
CA MET A 155 -19.57 -7.77 -16.93
C MET A 155 -20.01 -8.34 -15.59
N GLN A 156 -19.46 -9.49 -15.21
CA GLN A 156 -19.80 -10.20 -13.98
C GLN A 156 -18.56 -10.52 -13.17
N VAL A 157 -18.64 -10.32 -11.86
CA VAL A 157 -17.67 -10.85 -10.90
C VAL A 157 -18.08 -12.26 -10.53
N VAL A 158 -17.27 -13.24 -10.88
CA VAL A 158 -17.58 -14.65 -10.73
C VAL A 158 -16.52 -15.40 -9.93
N SER A 159 -16.91 -16.50 -9.28
CA SER A 159 -15.99 -17.47 -8.68
C SER A 159 -16.39 -18.90 -9.06
N GLY A 160 -15.43 -19.82 -8.92
CA GLY A 160 -15.64 -21.23 -9.23
C GLY A 160 -15.13 -21.63 -10.64
N PRO A 161 -15.09 -22.94 -10.93
CA PRO A 161 -14.58 -23.45 -12.19
C PRO A 161 -15.51 -23.11 -13.38
N GLN A 162 -14.95 -23.01 -14.56
CA GLN A 162 -15.71 -22.76 -15.79
C GLN A 162 -16.87 -23.76 -15.95
N GLY A 163 -18.06 -23.23 -16.23
CA GLY A 163 -19.29 -24.01 -16.35
C GLY A 163 -20.04 -24.26 -15.00
N ARG A 164 -19.47 -23.88 -13.86
CA ARG A 164 -20.10 -23.91 -12.53
C ARG A 164 -19.80 -22.63 -11.74
N GLN A 165 -19.77 -21.52 -12.43
CA GLN A 165 -19.46 -20.23 -11.85
C GLN A 165 -20.63 -19.71 -11.00
N LYS A 166 -20.32 -19.16 -9.82
CA LYS A 166 -21.25 -18.38 -9.00
C LYS A 166 -21.06 -16.91 -9.37
N VAL A 167 -22.12 -16.24 -9.81
CA VAL A 167 -22.13 -14.79 -10.03
C VAL A 167 -22.32 -14.11 -8.68
N HIS A 168 -21.33 -13.31 -8.30
CA HIS A 168 -21.36 -12.50 -7.09
C HIS A 168 -21.95 -11.12 -7.36
N TYR A 169 -21.63 -10.54 -8.51
CA TYR A 169 -22.03 -9.21 -8.87
C TYR A 169 -22.12 -9.08 -10.42
N GLU A 170 -23.04 -8.26 -10.89
CA GLU A 170 -23.12 -7.82 -12.28
C GLU A 170 -23.05 -6.29 -12.33
N ALA A 171 -22.11 -5.76 -13.10
CA ALA A 171 -21.86 -4.34 -13.24
C ALA A 171 -22.85 -3.66 -14.19
N PRO A 172 -22.97 -2.33 -14.16
CA PRO A 172 -23.78 -1.57 -15.13
C PRO A 172 -23.41 -1.95 -16.57
N PRO A 173 -24.36 -1.98 -17.50
CA PRO A 173 -24.07 -2.30 -18.90
C PRO A 173 -23.14 -1.26 -19.53
N ALA A 174 -22.33 -1.69 -20.50
CA ALA A 174 -21.27 -0.88 -21.10
C ALA A 174 -21.75 0.44 -21.70
N ASN A 175 -22.98 0.49 -22.22
CA ASN A 175 -23.55 1.71 -22.79
C ASN A 175 -23.85 2.81 -21.75
N ARG A 176 -23.74 2.51 -20.44
CA ARG A 176 -23.86 3.49 -19.35
C ARG A 176 -22.52 4.03 -18.87
N LEU A 177 -21.40 3.38 -19.23
CA LEU A 177 -20.10 3.67 -18.62
C LEU A 177 -19.63 5.12 -18.78
N ASP A 178 -19.87 5.73 -19.92
CA ASP A 178 -19.46 7.13 -20.17
C ASP A 178 -20.15 8.08 -19.17
N ILE A 179 -21.44 7.87 -18.88
CA ILE A 179 -22.21 8.68 -17.92
C ILE A 179 -21.76 8.32 -16.51
N GLU A 180 -21.72 7.03 -16.15
CA GLU A 180 -21.34 6.57 -14.80
C GLU A 180 -19.96 7.08 -14.39
N ILE A 181 -19.00 7.04 -15.31
CA ILE A 181 -17.65 7.52 -15.04
C ILE A 181 -17.57 9.05 -15.04
N ALA A 182 -18.32 9.75 -15.91
CA ALA A 182 -18.36 11.21 -15.86
C ALA A 182 -18.90 11.72 -14.51
N ASP A 183 -19.99 11.13 -14.01
CA ASP A 183 -20.58 11.46 -12.71
C ASP A 183 -19.62 11.14 -11.56
N PHE A 184 -18.97 9.97 -11.59
CA PHE A 184 -17.94 9.59 -10.61
C PHE A 184 -16.77 10.57 -10.59
N LEU A 185 -16.22 10.92 -11.76
CA LEU A 185 -15.08 11.83 -11.88
C LEU A 185 -15.43 13.25 -11.44
N LEU A 186 -16.63 13.73 -11.77
CA LEU A 186 -17.13 15.04 -11.31
C LEU A 186 -17.19 15.06 -9.78
N TRP A 187 -17.86 14.07 -9.19
CA TRP A 187 -17.97 13.94 -7.73
C TRP A 187 -16.59 13.82 -7.06
N PHE A 188 -15.71 12.95 -7.59
CA PHE A 188 -14.39 12.70 -7.01
C PHE A 188 -13.49 13.94 -7.00
N ASN A 189 -13.61 14.81 -8.00
CA ASN A 189 -12.76 15.99 -8.13
C ASN A 189 -13.36 17.24 -7.48
N VAL A 190 -14.67 17.38 -7.40
CA VAL A 190 -15.34 18.65 -7.05
C VAL A 190 -16.09 18.60 -5.72
N ASP A 191 -16.76 17.49 -5.40
CA ASP A 191 -17.54 17.38 -4.18
C ASP A 191 -16.64 17.39 -2.93
N GLN A 192 -16.98 18.23 -1.95
CA GLN A 192 -16.30 18.36 -0.67
C GLN A 192 -17.24 18.28 0.53
N GLN A 193 -18.50 17.85 0.33
CA GLN A 193 -19.51 17.85 1.39
C GLN A 193 -19.27 16.75 2.43
N ALA A 194 -18.84 15.56 2.01
CA ALA A 194 -18.52 14.48 2.91
C ALA A 194 -17.09 14.59 3.46
N ASP A 195 -16.88 14.02 4.65
CA ASP A 195 -15.54 13.87 5.23
C ASP A 195 -14.56 13.23 4.25
N PRO A 196 -13.30 13.73 4.14
CA PRO A 196 -12.34 13.21 3.18
C PRO A 196 -12.03 11.71 3.33
N VAL A 197 -12.04 11.15 4.56
CA VAL A 197 -11.80 9.72 4.80
C VAL A 197 -13.02 8.89 4.38
N ILE A 198 -14.24 9.38 4.68
CA ILE A 198 -15.49 8.78 4.20
C ILE A 198 -15.50 8.75 2.66
N ARG A 199 -15.07 9.85 2.01
CA ARG A 199 -14.99 9.94 0.55
C ARG A 199 -14.04 8.89 -0.03
N ALA A 200 -12.96 8.55 0.66
CA ALA A 200 -12.07 7.48 0.20
C ALA A 200 -12.78 6.12 0.16
N GLY A 201 -13.58 5.81 1.18
CA GLY A 201 -14.40 4.60 1.21
C GLY A 201 -15.49 4.59 0.13
N LEU A 202 -16.16 5.72 -0.09
CA LEU A 202 -17.16 5.86 -1.15
C LEU A 202 -16.55 5.77 -2.54
N ALA A 203 -15.41 6.43 -2.79
CA ALA A 203 -14.70 6.39 -4.08
C ALA A 203 -14.30 4.96 -4.46
N HIS A 204 -13.78 4.20 -3.49
CA HIS A 204 -13.43 2.81 -3.67
C HIS A 204 -14.67 1.97 -4.06
N LEU A 205 -15.75 2.07 -3.27
CA LEU A 205 -17.00 1.35 -3.52
C LEU A 205 -17.60 1.71 -4.87
N TRP A 206 -17.68 2.99 -5.19
CA TRP A 206 -18.30 3.45 -6.43
C TRP A 206 -17.55 2.93 -7.64
N PHE A 207 -16.23 3.10 -7.68
CA PHE A 207 -15.43 2.67 -8.82
C PHE A 207 -15.49 1.15 -9.01
N VAL A 208 -15.37 0.36 -7.93
CA VAL A 208 -15.45 -1.11 -8.03
C VAL A 208 -16.87 -1.58 -8.39
N THR A 209 -17.89 -0.76 -8.13
CA THR A 209 -19.28 -1.06 -8.52
C THR A 209 -19.51 -0.76 -10.01
N VAL A 210 -19.02 0.36 -10.53
CA VAL A 210 -19.12 0.66 -11.98
C VAL A 210 -18.32 -0.34 -12.81
N HIS A 211 -17.17 -0.80 -12.32
CA HIS A 211 -16.34 -1.86 -12.91
C HIS A 211 -16.01 -1.61 -14.38
N PRO A 212 -15.40 -0.47 -14.75
CA PRO A 212 -15.39 0.03 -16.11
C PRO A 212 -14.42 -0.65 -17.07
N PHE A 213 -13.52 -1.52 -16.59
CA PHE A 213 -12.51 -2.22 -17.39
C PHE A 213 -12.77 -3.73 -17.47
N ASP A 214 -12.18 -4.39 -18.46
CA ASP A 214 -12.26 -5.85 -18.59
C ASP A 214 -11.57 -6.57 -17.42
N ASP A 215 -10.51 -5.97 -16.87
CA ASP A 215 -9.78 -6.44 -15.69
C ASP A 215 -9.05 -5.26 -15.01
N GLY A 216 -8.46 -5.49 -13.83
CA GLY A 216 -7.68 -4.49 -13.08
C GLY A 216 -8.52 -3.50 -12.26
N ASN A 217 -9.85 -3.61 -12.27
CA ASN A 217 -10.74 -2.70 -11.55
C ASN A 217 -10.45 -2.66 -10.04
N GLY A 218 -10.15 -3.79 -9.42
CA GLY A 218 -9.80 -3.87 -8.00
C GLY A 218 -8.52 -3.11 -7.67
N ARG A 219 -7.45 -3.27 -8.45
CA ARG A 219 -6.17 -2.55 -8.28
C ARG A 219 -6.36 -1.05 -8.47
N ILE A 220 -7.10 -0.63 -9.50
CA ILE A 220 -7.41 0.78 -9.76
C ILE A 220 -8.30 1.36 -8.66
N ALA A 221 -9.32 0.65 -8.18
CA ALA A 221 -10.17 1.10 -7.07
C ALA A 221 -9.36 1.35 -5.79
N ARG A 222 -8.39 0.48 -5.47
CA ARG A 222 -7.49 0.68 -4.33
C ARG A 222 -6.57 1.89 -4.55
N ALA A 223 -6.02 2.06 -5.75
CA ALA A 223 -5.23 3.25 -6.07
C ALA A 223 -6.04 4.55 -5.97
N ILE A 224 -7.32 4.55 -6.36
CA ILE A 224 -8.26 5.68 -6.17
C ILE A 224 -8.49 5.94 -4.68
N GLY A 225 -8.72 4.89 -3.89
CA GLY A 225 -8.84 4.99 -2.43
C GLY A 225 -7.60 5.59 -1.79
N ASP A 226 -6.41 5.15 -2.21
CA ASP A 226 -5.13 5.70 -1.75
C ASP A 226 -4.95 7.17 -2.17
N MET A 227 -5.33 7.54 -3.40
CA MET A 227 -5.32 8.93 -3.85
C MET A 227 -6.24 9.81 -2.97
N ALA A 228 -7.43 9.32 -2.64
CA ALA A 228 -8.37 10.05 -1.78
C ALA A 228 -7.85 10.19 -0.34
N LEU A 229 -7.28 9.14 0.24
CA LEU A 229 -6.63 9.19 1.56
C LEU A 229 -5.42 10.13 1.57
N THR A 230 -4.61 10.13 0.51
CA THR A 230 -3.49 11.05 0.34
C THR A 230 -3.95 12.51 0.24
N ARG A 231 -5.10 12.76 -0.40
CA ARG A 231 -5.76 14.08 -0.39
C ARG A 231 -6.21 14.48 1.02
N ALA A 232 -6.77 13.53 1.78
CA ALA A 232 -7.20 13.78 3.16
C ALA A 232 -6.01 14.14 4.08
N GLU A 233 -4.89 13.44 3.92
CA GLU A 233 -3.67 13.62 4.72
C GLU A 233 -2.79 14.78 4.23
N GLN A 234 -3.01 15.30 3.03
CA GLN A 234 -2.17 16.33 2.39
C GLN A 234 -0.67 15.97 2.35
N SER A 235 -0.35 14.69 2.28
CA SER A 235 1.02 14.16 2.33
C SER A 235 1.25 13.16 1.20
N THR A 236 2.35 13.31 0.46
CA THR A 236 2.80 12.32 -0.52
C THR A 236 3.45 11.09 0.11
N GLN A 237 3.82 11.18 1.39
CA GLN A 237 4.43 10.07 2.12
C GLN A 237 3.34 9.27 2.83
N ARG A 238 3.33 7.96 2.58
CA ARG A 238 2.41 7.00 3.18
C ARG A 238 3.17 6.12 4.16
N PHE A 239 2.60 5.94 5.35
CA PHE A 239 3.22 5.15 6.40
C PHE A 239 2.36 3.97 6.87
N TYR A 240 1.29 3.66 6.16
CA TYR A 240 0.47 2.46 6.34
C TYR A 240 -0.02 1.97 4.97
N SER A 241 -0.31 0.67 4.86
CA SER A 241 -0.87 0.06 3.65
C SER A 241 -2.28 -0.45 3.92
N LEU A 242 -3.26 0.18 3.27
CA LEU A 242 -4.65 -0.29 3.30
C LEU A 242 -4.77 -1.63 2.54
N SER A 243 -4.05 -1.80 1.42
CA SER A 243 -4.04 -3.04 0.64
C SER A 243 -3.50 -4.22 1.45
N ALA A 244 -2.50 -4.01 2.32
CA ALA A 244 -1.99 -5.05 3.21
C ALA A 244 -3.06 -5.52 4.21
N GLN A 245 -3.83 -4.60 4.77
CA GLN A 245 -4.92 -4.95 5.69
C GLN A 245 -6.09 -5.61 4.95
N ILE A 246 -6.47 -5.12 3.78
CA ILE A 246 -7.49 -5.76 2.93
C ILE A 246 -7.07 -7.20 2.59
N GLN A 247 -5.80 -7.44 2.28
CA GLN A 247 -5.31 -8.80 1.98
C GLN A 247 -5.43 -9.72 3.19
N ARG A 248 -5.14 -9.25 4.40
CA ARG A 248 -5.35 -10.02 5.66
C ARG A 248 -6.82 -10.36 5.88
N GLU A 249 -7.73 -9.49 5.46
CA GLU A 249 -9.18 -9.60 5.62
C GLU A 249 -9.89 -9.95 4.29
N ARG A 250 -9.16 -10.52 3.31
CA ARG A 250 -9.60 -10.66 1.91
C ARG A 250 -11.01 -11.25 1.77
N LYS A 251 -11.32 -12.30 2.54
CA LYS A 251 -12.64 -12.92 2.49
C LYS A 251 -13.72 -11.92 2.92
N ASN A 252 -13.53 -11.24 4.04
CA ASN A 252 -14.48 -10.26 4.57
C ASN A 252 -14.67 -9.08 3.62
N TYR A 253 -13.59 -8.63 2.96
CA TYR A 253 -13.64 -7.60 1.94
C TYR A 253 -14.60 -7.96 0.80
N TYR A 254 -14.46 -9.16 0.21
CA TYR A 254 -15.33 -9.59 -0.88
C TYR A 254 -16.76 -9.88 -0.42
N ASP A 255 -16.95 -10.45 0.77
CA ASP A 255 -18.28 -10.66 1.35
C ASP A 255 -19.00 -9.32 1.59
N MET A 256 -18.26 -8.29 2.05
CA MET A 256 -18.80 -6.94 2.25
C MET A 256 -19.15 -6.25 0.93
N LEU A 257 -18.28 -6.36 -0.09
CA LEU A 257 -18.58 -5.83 -1.42
C LEU A 257 -19.82 -6.48 -2.02
N GLU A 258 -19.90 -7.83 -2.03
CA GLU A 258 -21.06 -8.55 -2.57
C GLU A 258 -22.36 -8.12 -1.85
N ARG A 259 -22.33 -8.02 -0.51
CA ARG A 259 -23.51 -7.61 0.26
C ARG A 259 -23.94 -6.18 -0.04
N THR A 260 -22.97 -5.25 -0.12
CA THR A 260 -23.26 -3.85 -0.38
C THR A 260 -23.75 -3.65 -1.81
N GLN A 261 -23.12 -4.28 -2.80
CA GLN A 261 -23.49 -4.17 -4.21
C GLN A 261 -24.85 -4.80 -4.55
N LYS A 262 -25.34 -5.72 -3.70
CA LYS A 262 -26.71 -6.30 -3.77
C LYS A 262 -27.70 -5.63 -2.82
N GLY A 263 -27.27 -4.57 -2.16
CA GLY A 263 -28.08 -3.84 -1.18
C GLY A 263 -28.76 -2.61 -1.75
N THR A 264 -29.04 -1.68 -0.84
CA THR A 264 -29.58 -0.37 -1.14
C THR A 264 -28.46 0.67 -1.17
N LEU A 265 -28.80 1.94 -1.42
CA LEU A 265 -27.85 3.07 -1.34
C LEU A 265 -27.48 3.46 0.10
N GLU A 266 -27.99 2.75 1.10
CA GLU A 266 -27.55 2.86 2.48
C GLU A 266 -26.27 2.03 2.67
N VAL A 267 -25.13 2.71 2.90
CA VAL A 267 -23.78 2.10 2.86
C VAL A 267 -23.00 2.24 4.17
N THR A 268 -23.69 2.45 5.28
CA THR A 268 -23.07 2.58 6.62
C THR A 268 -22.21 1.37 6.96
N ASP A 269 -22.70 0.15 6.72
CA ASP A 269 -21.96 -1.07 7.03
C ASP A 269 -20.65 -1.20 6.22
N TRP A 270 -20.65 -0.76 4.95
CA TRP A 270 -19.46 -0.68 4.13
C TRP A 270 -18.45 0.32 4.71
N LEU A 271 -18.93 1.53 5.04
CA LEU A 271 -18.07 2.58 5.58
C LEU A 271 -17.51 2.21 6.96
N GLU A 272 -18.32 1.57 7.81
CA GLU A 272 -17.85 1.06 9.10
C GLU A 272 -16.74 0.01 8.91
N TRP A 273 -16.93 -0.92 7.97
CA TRP A 273 -15.89 -1.89 7.62
C TRP A 273 -14.63 -1.21 7.07
N PHE A 274 -14.79 -0.26 6.14
CA PHE A 274 -13.68 0.47 5.52
C PHE A 274 -12.86 1.25 6.56
N LEU A 275 -13.53 2.02 7.42
CA LEU A 275 -12.89 2.75 8.51
C LEU A 275 -12.21 1.82 9.52
N GLY A 276 -12.85 0.71 9.87
CA GLY A 276 -12.25 -0.30 10.74
C GLY A 276 -11.01 -0.96 10.12
N CYS A 277 -11.05 -1.27 8.82
CA CYS A 277 -9.91 -1.79 8.06
C CYS A 277 -8.77 -0.75 8.03
N LEU A 278 -9.08 0.52 7.76
CA LEU A 278 -8.12 1.61 7.76
C LEU A 278 -7.49 1.81 9.14
N LEU A 279 -8.28 1.80 10.22
CA LEU A 279 -7.77 1.89 11.59
C LEU A 279 -6.77 0.76 11.90
N ARG A 280 -7.11 -0.47 11.55
CA ARG A 280 -6.22 -1.63 11.73
C ARG A 280 -4.96 -1.55 10.86
N ALA A 281 -5.06 -1.00 9.64
CA ALA A 281 -3.90 -0.75 8.79
C ALA A 281 -2.92 0.22 9.45
N ILE A 282 -3.42 1.31 10.03
CA ILE A 282 -2.61 2.31 10.73
C ILE A 282 -1.97 1.71 11.98
N GLN A 283 -2.75 0.99 12.79
CA GLN A 283 -2.26 0.34 14.02
C GLN A 283 -1.21 -0.74 13.74
N GLY A 284 -1.39 -1.53 12.66
CA GLY A 284 -0.44 -2.57 12.24
C GLY A 284 0.86 -2.02 11.65
N THR A 285 0.93 -0.73 11.34
CA THR A 285 2.13 -0.08 10.80
C THR A 285 3.31 -0.14 11.75
N GLU A 286 3.08 -0.09 13.07
CA GLU A 286 4.16 -0.15 14.06
C GLU A 286 4.98 -1.44 13.93
N GLU A 287 4.36 -2.57 13.63
CA GLU A 287 5.06 -3.84 13.38
C GLU A 287 5.90 -3.77 12.11
N THR A 288 5.32 -3.23 11.02
CA THR A 288 6.01 -3.09 9.73
C THR A 288 7.19 -2.14 9.80
N LEU A 289 7.08 -1.07 10.57
CA LEU A 289 8.10 -0.05 10.72
C LEU A 289 9.02 -0.22 11.93
N ALA A 290 8.81 -1.24 12.76
CA ALA A 290 9.58 -1.46 13.99
C ALA A 290 11.10 -1.37 13.77
N VAL A 291 11.62 -1.98 12.70
CA VAL A 291 13.04 -1.93 12.35
C VAL A 291 13.50 -0.49 12.04
N VAL A 292 12.70 0.26 11.29
CA VAL A 292 13.04 1.65 10.92
C VAL A 292 13.01 2.55 12.15
N LEU A 293 12.01 2.38 13.00
CA LEU A 293 11.87 3.16 14.25
C LEU A 293 12.97 2.83 15.26
N ALA A 294 13.30 1.55 15.44
CA ALA A 294 14.42 1.14 16.30
C ALA A 294 15.76 1.71 15.79
N LYS A 295 15.97 1.75 14.48
CA LYS A 295 17.14 2.38 13.87
C LYS A 295 17.17 3.90 14.10
N ALA A 296 16.02 4.58 14.01
CA ALA A 296 15.92 6.00 14.31
C ALA A 296 16.28 6.31 15.77
N GLU A 297 15.71 5.54 16.70
CA GLU A 297 15.97 5.67 18.11
C GLU A 297 17.44 5.39 18.46
N PHE A 298 18.01 4.33 17.89
CA PHE A 298 19.44 4.04 18.03
C PHE A 298 20.29 5.25 17.62
N TRP A 299 20.12 5.79 16.42
CA TRP A 299 20.91 6.91 15.94
C TRP A 299 20.66 8.21 16.72
N LYS A 300 19.45 8.42 17.22
CA LYS A 300 19.14 9.55 18.12
C LYS A 300 19.94 9.45 19.43
N ASN A 301 20.01 8.27 20.03
CA ASN A 301 20.75 8.04 21.29
C ASN A 301 22.26 8.15 21.13
N TRP A 302 22.77 7.91 19.91
CA TRP A 302 24.20 7.97 19.59
C TRP A 302 24.62 9.20 18.77
N ALA A 303 23.73 10.20 18.59
CA ALA A 303 23.96 11.36 17.72
C ALA A 303 25.19 12.22 18.10
N GLY A 304 25.58 12.24 19.36
CA GLY A 304 26.72 13.01 19.84
C GLY A 304 28.08 12.28 19.81
N ILE A 305 28.10 11.01 19.37
CA ILE A 305 29.30 10.18 19.45
C ILE A 305 29.89 10.00 18.05
N PRO A 306 31.12 10.50 17.79
CA PRO A 306 31.73 10.37 16.48
C PRO A 306 32.02 8.89 16.16
N MET A 307 31.57 8.44 15.00
CA MET A 307 31.79 7.10 14.47
C MET A 307 32.40 7.22 13.07
N ASN A 308 33.28 6.32 12.70
CA ASN A 308 33.82 6.28 11.35
C ASN A 308 32.84 5.63 10.38
N GLU A 309 33.02 5.83 9.06
CA GLU A 309 32.10 5.35 8.01
C GLU A 309 31.93 3.81 8.04
N ARG A 310 33.00 3.05 8.38
CA ARG A 310 32.90 1.59 8.47
C ARG A 310 32.01 1.16 9.64
N GLN A 311 32.14 1.83 10.78
CA GLN A 311 31.30 1.60 11.96
C GLN A 311 29.83 1.92 11.63
N ILE A 312 29.55 3.09 11.03
CA ILE A 312 28.19 3.51 10.63
C ILE A 312 27.59 2.48 9.67
N LYS A 313 28.33 2.08 8.64
CA LYS A 313 27.89 1.09 7.65
C LYS A 313 27.50 -0.24 8.30
N LEU A 314 28.31 -0.71 9.23
CA LEU A 314 28.08 -2.02 9.84
C LEU A 314 26.97 -1.98 10.89
N LEU A 315 26.89 -0.89 11.70
CA LEU A 315 25.80 -0.69 12.63
C LEU A 315 24.45 -0.60 11.90
N ASN A 316 24.40 0.11 10.77
CA ASN A 316 23.20 0.13 9.93
C ASN A 316 22.80 -1.27 9.47
N ARG A 317 23.77 -2.11 9.06
CA ARG A 317 23.50 -3.48 8.64
C ARG A 317 23.00 -4.37 9.78
N LEU A 318 23.51 -4.16 11.01
CA LEU A 318 22.99 -4.85 12.20
C LEU A 318 21.56 -4.44 12.51
N LEU A 319 21.26 -3.15 12.40
CA LEU A 319 19.93 -2.56 12.64
C LEU A 319 18.91 -2.98 11.57
N ASP A 320 19.36 -3.23 10.33
CA ASP A 320 18.51 -3.69 9.23
C ASP A 320 18.20 -5.21 9.28
N GLY A 321 18.66 -5.93 10.33
CA GLY A 321 18.46 -7.35 10.50
C GLY A 321 19.61 -8.17 9.89
N PHE A 322 20.69 -8.30 10.64
CA PHE A 322 21.85 -9.09 10.22
C PHE A 322 21.62 -10.58 10.44
N GLU A 323 21.68 -11.38 9.37
CA GLU A 323 21.55 -12.83 9.48
C GLU A 323 22.84 -13.48 10.00
N GLY A 324 22.68 -14.24 11.08
CA GLY A 324 23.74 -15.00 11.73
C GLY A 324 24.60 -14.18 12.67
N LYS A 325 25.74 -14.77 13.14
CA LYS A 325 26.61 -14.19 14.15
C LYS A 325 27.62 -13.23 13.51
N LEU A 326 27.73 -12.00 14.04
CA LEU A 326 28.78 -11.07 13.66
C LEU A 326 30.09 -11.44 14.34
N THR A 327 31.11 -11.75 13.55
CA THR A 327 32.49 -12.00 14.01
C THR A 327 33.44 -10.94 13.45
N SER A 328 34.65 -10.82 14.01
CA SER A 328 35.68 -9.89 13.48
C SER A 328 36.01 -10.15 12.00
N SER A 329 36.04 -11.42 11.58
CA SER A 329 36.29 -11.79 10.18
C SER A 329 35.13 -11.38 9.26
N LYS A 330 33.85 -11.53 9.69
CA LYS A 330 32.71 -11.01 8.93
C LYS A 330 32.72 -9.49 8.86
N TRP A 331 33.09 -8.81 9.96
CA TRP A 331 33.27 -7.36 9.95
C TRP A 331 34.30 -6.93 8.90
N ALA A 332 35.52 -7.53 8.95
CA ALA A 332 36.59 -7.23 8.00
C ALA A 332 36.15 -7.41 6.52
N SER A 333 35.42 -8.48 6.24
CA SER A 333 34.86 -8.76 4.91
C SER A 333 33.83 -7.71 4.46
N ILE A 334 32.86 -7.37 5.31
CA ILE A 334 31.77 -6.41 4.99
C ILE A 334 32.30 -4.99 4.88
N ALA A 335 33.20 -4.60 5.80
CA ALA A 335 33.81 -3.29 5.81
C ALA A 335 34.96 -3.13 4.80
N LYS A 336 35.35 -4.23 4.12
CA LYS A 336 36.48 -4.27 3.18
C LYS A 336 37.77 -3.70 3.80
N CYS A 337 38.12 -4.15 5.00
CA CYS A 337 39.29 -3.70 5.73
C CYS A 337 40.13 -4.88 6.27
N SER A 338 41.33 -4.60 6.80
CA SER A 338 42.17 -5.63 7.43
C SER A 338 41.54 -6.18 8.71
N PRO A 339 41.82 -7.42 9.14
CA PRO A 339 41.37 -7.97 10.42
C PRO A 339 41.72 -7.10 11.62
N ASP A 340 42.90 -6.48 11.64
CA ASP A 340 43.36 -5.60 12.70
C ASP A 340 42.52 -4.29 12.77
N THR A 341 42.15 -3.74 11.59
CA THR A 341 41.28 -2.57 11.50
C THR A 341 39.89 -2.92 11.98
N ALA A 342 39.36 -4.07 11.58
CA ALA A 342 38.05 -4.56 12.04
C ALA A 342 38.04 -4.75 13.56
N LEU A 343 39.08 -5.30 14.14
CA LEU A 343 39.19 -5.51 15.58
C LEU A 343 39.25 -4.17 16.35
N ARG A 344 39.98 -3.18 15.82
CA ARG A 344 40.00 -1.82 16.41
C ARG A 344 38.65 -1.15 16.37
N ASP A 345 37.94 -1.21 15.23
CA ASP A 345 36.59 -0.67 15.10
C ASP A 345 35.61 -1.32 16.10
N ILE A 346 35.69 -2.64 16.28
CA ILE A 346 34.87 -3.40 17.22
C ILE A 346 35.22 -3.03 18.68
N THR A 347 36.52 -2.97 19.03
CA THR A 347 36.96 -2.66 20.39
C THR A 347 36.48 -1.27 20.79
N ASP A 348 36.62 -0.28 19.91
CA ASP A 348 36.13 1.07 20.14
C ASP A 348 34.60 1.10 20.41
N LEU A 349 33.80 0.34 19.65
CA LEU A 349 32.36 0.24 19.87
C LEU A 349 31.97 -0.54 21.14
N LEU A 350 32.79 -1.52 21.57
CA LEU A 350 32.62 -2.21 22.84
C LEU A 350 32.92 -1.26 24.03
N ASP A 351 34.03 -0.54 23.96
CA ASP A 351 34.46 0.40 24.99
C ASP A 351 33.45 1.54 25.20
N ARG A 352 32.82 1.96 24.13
CA ARG A 352 31.71 2.95 24.17
C ARG A 352 30.36 2.34 24.59
N GLY A 353 30.25 1.03 24.68
CA GLY A 353 29.02 0.35 25.04
C GLY A 353 27.95 0.31 23.95
N VAL A 354 28.33 0.50 22.69
CA VAL A 354 27.46 0.34 21.52
C VAL A 354 27.22 -1.14 21.20
N LEU A 355 28.30 -1.92 21.31
CA LEU A 355 28.27 -3.36 21.13
C LEU A 355 28.49 -4.07 22.45
N ILE A 356 28.03 -5.31 22.52
CA ILE A 356 28.36 -6.28 23.55
C ILE A 356 28.93 -7.55 22.94
N ARG A 357 29.70 -8.29 23.74
CA ARG A 357 30.15 -9.62 23.34
C ARG A 357 29.05 -10.62 23.67
N SER A 358 28.71 -11.45 22.67
CA SER A 358 27.83 -12.60 22.87
C SER A 358 28.59 -13.89 22.56
N GLY A 359 28.38 -14.93 23.37
CA GLY A 359 29.03 -16.23 23.23
C GLY A 359 30.21 -16.48 24.17
N ALA A 360 30.72 -17.73 24.20
CA ALA A 360 31.63 -18.26 25.21
C ALA A 360 33.11 -17.82 25.11
N GLY A 361 33.45 -16.82 24.29
CA GLY A 361 34.83 -16.34 24.10
C GLY A 361 35.71 -17.19 23.16
N GLY A 362 36.91 -16.72 22.83
CA GLY A 362 37.85 -17.38 21.91
C GLY A 362 37.47 -17.22 20.42
N ARG A 363 37.71 -18.22 19.60
CA ARG A 363 37.43 -18.20 18.14
C ARG A 363 35.96 -18.08 17.78
N SER A 364 35.05 -18.26 18.75
CA SER A 364 33.60 -18.15 18.59
C SER A 364 32.99 -16.83 19.14
N THR A 365 33.82 -15.85 19.49
CA THR A 365 33.35 -14.54 19.97
C THR A 365 32.49 -13.85 18.90
N CYS A 366 31.28 -13.50 19.29
CA CYS A 366 30.31 -12.77 18.46
C CYS A 366 30.04 -11.41 19.09
N TYR A 367 29.53 -10.51 18.29
CA TYR A 367 29.22 -9.16 18.70
C TYR A 367 27.76 -8.84 18.32
N GLU A 368 27.06 -8.18 19.22
CA GLU A 368 25.67 -7.78 19.06
C GLU A 368 25.49 -6.35 19.51
N LEU A 369 24.44 -5.68 19.00
CA LEU A 369 24.06 -4.38 19.53
C LEU A 369 23.66 -4.52 20.99
N LYS A 370 24.13 -3.59 21.84
CA LYS A 370 23.68 -3.56 23.23
C LYS A 370 22.17 -3.27 23.27
N PRO A 371 21.35 -4.10 23.93
CA PRO A 371 19.94 -3.78 24.11
C PRO A 371 19.78 -2.41 24.77
N GLN A 372 18.94 -1.57 24.18
CA GLN A 372 18.57 -0.30 24.81
C GLN A 372 17.48 -0.60 25.85
N VAL A 373 17.72 -0.21 27.09
CA VAL A 373 16.79 -0.35 28.21
C VAL A 373 15.81 0.79 28.21
#